data_de2f517f0bce46e381320f25f6700576
#
_entry.id   de2f517f0bce46e381320f25f6700576
#
_cell.length_a   1.000
_cell.length_b   1.000
_cell.length_c   1.000
_cell.angle_alpha   90.00
_cell.angle_beta   90.00
_cell.angle_gamma   90.00
#
_symmetry.space_group_name_H-M   'P 1'
#
loop_
_entity.id
_entity.type
_entity.pdbx_description
1 polymer ?
#
loop_
_entity_poly.entity_id
_entity_poly.type
_entity_poly.pdbx_seq_one_letter_code
_entity_poly.pdbx_strand_id
1 'polypeptide(L)'
;VTDERVVIVGAGMAGAQCAIALREGGWRGPVSLVGAEPHRPYDRPPLSKDVLLGLADSTVFDLDWDELGVRLLPGRTATGLAAGELHTDAGPVGYDHLVIATGARTLSLPGAAGAHLLRTVDDSLALREVLRPGTRLVLIGAGWIGAETATAARKLGCEVTVLEAAAAPLAGALPAELTEPMADWYRAAGVELRLGAAVAAVEPGAVRLADGTEIAADQVVVGIGARPETGWLAGSGIALDATGAVLADDRLRTSLPGVWAAGDCASYPSARFGERITVQHWDHALQSGRAVAAGLLGRDAPYDPVPYFWSEQFGRMVQYAGRHAAGDRLLWRGSPAEASWSALWLRDGAVTAVLAVDRPRDLAQGRRLIDQARAVDPALAADPEVPLKSAVGASAAG
;
A
#
# COMPACT_ATOMS: atom_id res chain seq x y z
N VAL A 1 27.80 -18.55 12.79
CA VAL A 1 27.82 -17.75 11.54
C VAL A 1 27.50 -18.73 10.43
N THR A 2 26.32 -18.66 9.88
CA THR A 2 25.84 -19.55 8.83
C THR A 2 26.30 -19.05 7.48
N ASP A 3 26.85 -19.94 6.63
CA ASP A 3 27.11 -19.67 5.20
C ASP A 3 25.85 -19.93 4.35
N GLU A 4 24.67 -19.97 4.99
CA GLU A 4 23.39 -20.28 4.37
C GLU A 4 22.97 -19.16 3.40
N ARG A 5 22.41 -19.59 2.27
CA ARG A 5 21.99 -18.70 1.18
C ARG A 5 20.59 -18.18 1.45
N VAL A 6 20.44 -16.86 1.44
CA VAL A 6 19.13 -16.22 1.47
C VAL A 6 18.77 -15.75 0.06
N VAL A 7 17.62 -16.18 -0.44
CA VAL A 7 17.03 -15.68 -1.67
C VAL A 7 15.77 -14.89 -1.33
N ILE A 8 15.71 -13.65 -1.77
CA ILE A 8 14.58 -12.74 -1.57
C ILE A 8 13.92 -12.53 -2.94
N VAL A 9 12.63 -12.86 -3.05
CA VAL A 9 11.84 -12.75 -4.28
C VAL A 9 10.95 -11.54 -4.22
N GLY A 10 11.23 -10.55 -5.05
CA GLY A 10 10.59 -9.25 -5.08
C GLY A 10 11.54 -8.12 -4.62
N ALA A 11 11.97 -7.31 -5.59
CA ALA A 11 12.93 -6.22 -5.38
C ALA A 11 12.25 -4.86 -5.03
N GLY A 12 11.01 -4.91 -4.48
CA GLY A 12 10.34 -3.74 -3.91
C GLY A 12 10.83 -3.42 -2.49
N MET A 13 10.13 -2.51 -1.80
CA MET A 13 10.50 -2.03 -0.46
C MET A 13 10.76 -3.17 0.54
N ALA A 14 9.86 -4.16 0.63
CA ALA A 14 10.00 -5.25 1.59
C ALA A 14 11.26 -6.09 1.35
N GLY A 15 11.51 -6.48 0.09
CA GLY A 15 12.69 -7.26 -0.26
C GLY A 15 13.99 -6.49 -0.11
N ALA A 16 14.03 -5.23 -0.54
CA ALA A 16 15.17 -4.35 -0.39
C ALA A 16 15.54 -4.14 1.08
N GLN A 17 14.55 -3.81 1.93
CA GLN A 17 14.78 -3.60 3.37
C GLN A 17 15.16 -4.88 4.10
N CYS A 18 14.68 -6.05 3.66
CA CYS A 18 15.13 -7.33 4.18
C CYS A 18 16.61 -7.56 3.86
N ALA A 19 17.03 -7.34 2.60
CA ALA A 19 18.43 -7.50 2.19
C ALA A 19 19.37 -6.55 2.94
N ILE A 20 18.99 -5.27 3.05
CA ILE A 20 19.75 -4.25 3.80
C ILE A 20 19.87 -4.67 5.26
N ALA A 21 18.77 -4.98 5.93
CA ALA A 21 18.75 -5.32 7.36
C ALA A 21 19.52 -6.61 7.67
N LEU A 22 19.56 -7.59 6.76
CA LEU A 22 20.41 -8.77 6.89
C LEU A 22 21.89 -8.37 6.95
N ARG A 23 22.35 -7.51 6.05
CA ARG A 23 23.74 -7.06 6.00
C ARG A 23 24.12 -6.19 7.19
N GLU A 24 23.28 -5.22 7.54
CA GLU A 24 23.45 -4.39 8.73
C GLU A 24 23.47 -5.24 10.01
N GLY A 25 22.67 -6.30 10.04
CA GLY A 25 22.61 -7.26 11.15
C GLY A 25 23.74 -8.27 11.21
N GLY A 26 24.66 -8.28 10.22
CA GLY A 26 25.86 -9.12 10.19
C GLY A 26 25.68 -10.50 9.56
N TRP A 27 24.66 -10.72 8.71
CA TRP A 27 24.53 -11.94 7.91
C TRP A 27 25.71 -12.06 6.94
N ARG A 28 26.44 -13.17 6.97
CA ARG A 28 27.64 -13.38 6.15
C ARG A 28 27.42 -14.26 4.93
N GLY A 29 26.41 -15.14 4.96
CA GLY A 29 26.07 -16.00 3.82
C GLY A 29 25.63 -15.21 2.58
N PRO A 30 25.57 -15.83 1.41
CA PRO A 30 25.11 -15.18 0.19
C PRO A 30 23.69 -14.65 0.32
N VAL A 31 23.44 -13.42 -0.15
CA VAL A 31 22.10 -12.81 -0.25
C VAL A 31 21.86 -12.45 -1.70
N SER A 32 20.79 -12.98 -2.28
CA SER A 32 20.34 -12.65 -3.65
C SER A 32 18.96 -12.01 -3.60
N LEU A 33 18.79 -10.91 -4.33
CA LEU A 33 17.51 -10.19 -4.48
C LEU A 33 17.03 -10.32 -5.92
N VAL A 34 15.94 -11.05 -6.11
CA VAL A 34 15.34 -11.37 -7.42
C VAL A 34 14.20 -10.39 -7.69
N GLY A 35 14.22 -9.72 -8.84
CA GLY A 35 13.18 -8.78 -9.26
C GLY A 35 12.71 -9.03 -10.68
N ALA A 36 11.39 -9.03 -10.91
CA ALA A 36 10.80 -9.19 -12.25
C ALA A 36 11.07 -7.98 -13.16
N GLU A 37 11.16 -6.79 -12.57
CA GLU A 37 11.48 -5.56 -13.30
C GLU A 37 12.98 -5.48 -13.61
N PRO A 38 13.39 -4.86 -14.75
CA PRO A 38 14.80 -4.73 -15.13
C PRO A 38 15.54 -3.66 -14.30
N HIS A 39 14.83 -2.97 -13.41
CA HIS A 39 15.34 -1.85 -12.63
C HIS A 39 16.00 -2.30 -11.32
N ARG A 40 16.93 -1.50 -10.82
CA ARG A 40 17.39 -1.58 -9.42
C ARG A 40 16.22 -1.31 -8.47
N PRO A 41 16.27 -1.80 -7.21
CA PRO A 41 15.24 -1.49 -6.22
C PRO A 41 14.99 0.02 -6.10
N TYR A 42 13.73 0.41 -6.08
CA TYR A 42 13.30 1.81 -6.06
C TYR A 42 12.05 2.02 -5.21
N ASP A 43 11.78 3.28 -4.85
CA ASP A 43 10.63 3.68 -4.06
C ASP A 43 9.40 3.96 -4.95
N ARG A 44 8.24 3.35 -4.61
CA ARG A 44 7.02 3.43 -5.43
C ARG A 44 6.11 4.63 -5.12
N PRO A 45 6.00 5.16 -3.88
CA PRO A 45 5.09 6.26 -3.58
C PRO A 45 5.26 7.49 -4.47
N PRO A 46 6.46 7.86 -4.96
CA PRO A 46 6.60 9.00 -5.87
C PRO A 46 6.05 8.77 -7.28
N LEU A 47 5.74 7.52 -7.68
CA LEU A 47 5.29 7.19 -9.04
C LEU A 47 3.99 7.87 -9.43
N SER A 48 3.06 8.09 -8.48
CA SER A 48 1.80 8.83 -8.68
C SER A 48 1.93 10.34 -8.41
N LYS A 49 3.13 10.81 -8.05
CA LYS A 49 3.42 12.18 -7.60
C LYS A 49 4.57 12.79 -8.40
N ASP A 50 5.75 12.88 -7.79
CA ASP A 50 6.91 13.60 -8.35
C ASP A 50 7.42 13.01 -9.67
N VAL A 51 7.40 11.68 -9.83
CA VAL A 51 7.79 11.02 -11.09
C VAL A 51 6.78 11.35 -12.18
N LEU A 52 5.48 11.21 -11.88
CA LEU A 52 4.42 11.53 -12.85
C LEU A 52 4.41 13.02 -13.23
N LEU A 53 4.74 13.89 -12.28
CA LEU A 53 4.86 15.33 -12.51
C LEU A 53 6.15 15.74 -13.26
N GLY A 54 7.12 14.83 -13.41
CA GLY A 54 8.41 15.15 -13.99
C GLY A 54 9.34 15.95 -13.07
N LEU A 55 9.07 15.94 -11.75
CA LEU A 55 9.90 16.58 -10.72
C LEU A 55 11.00 15.66 -10.22
N ALA A 56 10.88 14.37 -10.45
CA ALA A 56 11.90 13.35 -10.20
C ALA A 56 12.00 12.41 -11.40
N ASP A 57 13.22 12.11 -11.84
CA ASP A 57 13.46 11.15 -12.94
C ASP A 57 13.75 9.75 -12.44
N SER A 58 14.11 9.60 -11.17
CA SER A 58 14.42 8.31 -10.55
C SER A 58 14.05 8.32 -9.07
N THR A 59 13.65 7.16 -8.58
CA THR A 59 13.38 6.88 -7.16
C THR A 59 14.17 5.66 -6.68
N VAL A 60 15.21 5.27 -7.42
CA VAL A 60 16.14 4.19 -7.09
C VAL A 60 16.79 4.48 -5.75
N PHE A 61 16.90 3.46 -4.90
CA PHE A 61 17.62 3.61 -3.64
C PHE A 61 19.10 3.92 -3.92
N ASP A 62 19.57 5.03 -3.35
CA ASP A 62 20.95 5.47 -3.44
C ASP A 62 21.84 4.58 -2.56
N LEU A 63 22.16 3.39 -3.09
CA LEU A 63 22.88 2.33 -2.41
C LEU A 63 23.75 1.56 -3.41
N ASP A 64 25.00 1.31 -3.03
CA ASP A 64 25.84 0.35 -3.73
C ASP A 64 25.54 -1.07 -3.24
N TRP A 65 24.79 -1.83 -4.02
CA TRP A 65 24.38 -3.20 -3.71
C TRP A 65 25.56 -4.19 -3.74
N ASP A 66 26.56 -3.92 -4.53
CA ASP A 66 27.76 -4.76 -4.63
C ASP A 66 28.64 -4.55 -3.39
N GLU A 67 28.82 -3.29 -2.96
CA GLU A 67 29.52 -2.98 -1.71
C GLU A 67 28.76 -3.55 -0.48
N LEU A 68 27.43 -3.50 -0.52
CA LEU A 68 26.59 -4.12 0.49
C LEU A 68 26.70 -5.66 0.48
N GLY A 69 27.23 -6.25 -0.59
CA GLY A 69 27.35 -7.70 -0.75
C GLY A 69 26.03 -8.39 -1.09
N VAL A 70 25.08 -7.69 -1.70
CA VAL A 70 23.79 -8.22 -2.16
C VAL A 70 23.80 -8.41 -3.66
N ARG A 71 23.63 -9.65 -4.11
CA ARG A 71 23.54 -9.96 -5.53
C ARG A 71 22.17 -9.60 -6.08
N LEU A 72 22.09 -8.57 -6.90
CA LEU A 72 20.86 -8.23 -7.63
C LEU A 72 20.67 -9.16 -8.82
N LEU A 73 19.44 -9.63 -9.02
CA LEU A 73 18.99 -10.43 -10.15
C LEU A 73 17.75 -9.78 -10.79
N PRO A 74 17.91 -8.61 -11.44
CA PRO A 74 16.81 -7.90 -12.09
C PRO A 74 16.36 -8.62 -13.36
N GLY A 75 15.12 -8.35 -13.80
CA GLY A 75 14.52 -8.93 -15.00
C GLY A 75 14.33 -10.44 -14.88
N ARG A 76 14.12 -10.98 -13.67
CA ARG A 76 13.85 -12.39 -13.43
C ARG A 76 12.52 -12.57 -12.73
N THR A 77 11.60 -13.20 -13.44
CA THR A 77 10.26 -13.49 -12.93
C THR A 77 10.24 -14.86 -12.26
N ALA A 78 9.77 -14.91 -11.01
CA ALA A 78 9.52 -16.18 -10.33
C ALA A 78 8.36 -16.93 -11.01
N THR A 79 8.56 -18.22 -11.31
CA THR A 79 7.60 -19.06 -12.03
C THR A 79 7.15 -20.29 -11.23
N GLY A 80 7.86 -20.60 -10.13
CA GLY A 80 7.53 -21.72 -9.28
C GLY A 80 8.48 -21.85 -8.10
N LEU A 81 8.13 -22.74 -7.16
CA LEU A 81 8.89 -23.01 -5.97
C LEU A 81 8.96 -24.51 -5.72
N ALA A 82 10.16 -25.04 -5.52
CA ALA A 82 10.42 -26.38 -5.06
C ALA A 82 11.27 -26.35 -3.78
N ALA A 83 11.45 -27.48 -3.12
CA ALA A 83 12.28 -27.57 -1.92
C ALA A 83 13.73 -27.18 -2.23
N GLY A 84 14.20 -26.07 -1.62
CA GLY A 84 15.55 -25.54 -1.79
C GLY A 84 15.82 -24.86 -3.13
N GLU A 85 14.83 -24.69 -4.01
CA GLU A 85 15.01 -24.11 -5.34
C GLU A 85 13.84 -23.20 -5.74
N LEU A 86 14.16 -21.95 -6.08
CA LEU A 86 13.26 -21.00 -6.72
C LEU A 86 13.38 -21.16 -8.23
N HIS A 87 12.29 -21.44 -8.92
CA HIS A 87 12.24 -21.43 -10.38
C HIS A 87 12.00 -20.02 -10.88
N THR A 88 12.78 -19.59 -11.88
CA THR A 88 12.59 -18.33 -12.59
C THR A 88 12.60 -18.56 -14.11
N ASP A 89 12.09 -17.59 -14.86
CA ASP A 89 12.15 -17.58 -16.34
C ASP A 89 13.60 -17.58 -16.90
N ALA A 90 14.59 -17.21 -16.06
CA ALA A 90 16.02 -17.24 -16.41
C ALA A 90 16.79 -18.41 -15.75
N GLY A 91 16.08 -19.44 -15.30
CA GLY A 91 16.64 -20.64 -14.66
C GLY A 91 16.50 -20.65 -13.11
N PRO A 92 16.86 -21.77 -12.50
CA PRO A 92 16.66 -21.96 -11.07
C PRO A 92 17.67 -21.19 -10.21
N VAL A 93 17.26 -20.86 -8.98
CA VAL A 93 18.09 -20.21 -7.95
C VAL A 93 17.96 -21.02 -6.67
N GLY A 94 19.06 -21.66 -6.24
CA GLY A 94 19.07 -22.47 -5.01
C GLY A 94 19.11 -21.58 -3.76
N TYR A 95 18.38 -21.98 -2.71
CA TYR A 95 18.32 -21.29 -1.43
C TYR A 95 18.37 -22.26 -0.24
N ASP A 96 18.78 -21.77 0.92
CA ASP A 96 18.62 -22.40 2.21
C ASP A 96 17.48 -21.69 2.97
N HIS A 97 17.33 -20.37 2.74
CA HIS A 97 16.20 -19.54 3.21
C HIS A 97 15.59 -18.74 2.06
N LEU A 98 14.27 -18.67 2.01
CA LEU A 98 13.52 -17.91 1.02
C LEU A 98 12.65 -16.84 1.67
N VAL A 99 12.63 -15.65 1.11
CA VAL A 99 11.71 -14.57 1.50
C VAL A 99 10.81 -14.21 0.31
N ILE A 100 9.51 -14.44 0.47
CA ILE A 100 8.47 -14.06 -0.48
C ILE A 100 8.11 -12.61 -0.22
N ALA A 101 8.52 -11.70 -1.12
CA ALA A 101 8.30 -10.26 -1.04
C ALA A 101 7.78 -9.69 -2.37
N THR A 102 7.02 -10.51 -3.11
CA THR A 102 6.54 -10.19 -4.47
C THR A 102 5.47 -9.09 -4.51
N GLY A 103 4.98 -8.68 -3.34
CA GLY A 103 4.05 -7.57 -3.24
C GLY A 103 2.68 -7.85 -3.84
N ALA A 104 2.13 -6.89 -4.56
CA ALA A 104 0.82 -6.98 -5.17
C ALA A 104 0.85 -6.47 -6.63
N ARG A 105 0.00 -7.00 -7.47
CA ARG A 105 -0.28 -6.53 -8.83
C ARG A 105 -1.59 -5.75 -8.88
N THR A 106 -1.66 -4.79 -9.78
CA THR A 106 -2.89 -4.04 -10.06
C THR A 106 -3.96 -4.94 -10.67
N LEU A 107 -5.21 -4.64 -10.35
CA LEU A 107 -6.35 -5.20 -11.05
C LEU A 107 -6.60 -4.41 -12.33
N SER A 108 -7.00 -5.12 -13.40
CA SER A 108 -7.44 -4.53 -14.65
C SER A 108 -8.90 -4.88 -14.91
N LEU A 109 -9.57 -4.12 -15.78
CA LEU A 109 -10.90 -4.45 -16.24
C LEU A 109 -10.82 -5.35 -17.48
N PRO A 110 -11.68 -6.37 -17.60
CA PRO A 110 -11.82 -7.10 -18.85
C PRO A 110 -12.14 -6.14 -19.99
N GLY A 111 -11.45 -6.28 -21.11
CA GLY A 111 -11.67 -5.43 -22.29
C GLY A 111 -11.05 -4.02 -22.23
N ALA A 112 -10.32 -3.67 -21.16
CA ALA A 112 -9.60 -2.40 -21.06
C ALA A 112 -8.19 -2.46 -21.70
N ALA A 113 -8.07 -3.15 -22.83
CA ALA A 113 -6.82 -3.19 -23.58
C ALA A 113 -6.45 -1.78 -24.05
N GLY A 114 -5.25 -1.31 -23.68
CA GLY A 114 -4.78 0.05 -23.97
C GLY A 114 -5.03 1.08 -22.86
N ALA A 115 -5.72 0.72 -21.78
CA ALA A 115 -5.74 1.55 -20.58
C ALA A 115 -4.42 1.42 -19.81
N HIS A 116 -3.97 2.53 -19.24
CA HIS A 116 -2.81 2.56 -18.37
C HIS A 116 -3.13 1.96 -17.00
N LEU A 117 -2.14 1.30 -16.41
CA LEU A 117 -2.08 0.96 -15.00
C LEU A 117 -1.01 1.85 -14.36
N LEU A 118 -0.97 1.92 -13.05
CA LEU A 118 0.08 2.65 -12.34
C LEU A 118 0.60 1.81 -11.16
N ARG A 119 1.68 1.08 -11.39
CA ARG A 119 2.35 0.25 -10.38
C ARG A 119 3.86 0.32 -10.46
N THR A 120 4.42 0.36 -11.67
CA THR A 120 5.86 0.35 -11.94
C THR A 120 6.36 1.72 -12.37
N VAL A 121 7.68 1.90 -12.33
CA VAL A 121 8.30 3.13 -12.85
C VAL A 121 8.03 3.29 -14.35
N ASP A 122 8.03 2.20 -15.11
CA ASP A 122 7.72 2.21 -16.54
C ASP A 122 6.27 2.66 -16.80
N ASP A 123 5.31 2.20 -15.98
CA ASP A 123 3.93 2.69 -16.06
C ASP A 123 3.84 4.21 -15.84
N SER A 124 4.55 4.71 -14.82
CA SER A 124 4.55 6.14 -14.51
C SER A 124 5.19 6.97 -15.61
N LEU A 125 6.31 6.52 -16.17
CA LEU A 125 7.00 7.19 -17.26
C LEU A 125 6.14 7.19 -18.54
N ALA A 126 5.55 6.05 -18.89
CA ALA A 126 4.65 5.95 -20.06
C ALA A 126 3.42 6.87 -19.90
N LEU A 127 2.82 6.90 -18.70
CA LEU A 127 1.69 7.78 -18.42
C LEU A 127 2.11 9.26 -18.49
N ARG A 128 3.28 9.63 -17.95
CA ARG A 128 3.82 11.00 -18.03
C ARG A 128 3.98 11.47 -19.48
N GLU A 129 4.36 10.59 -20.39
CA GLU A 129 4.55 10.94 -21.81
C GLU A 129 3.25 11.36 -22.50
N VAL A 130 2.11 10.86 -22.08
CA VAL A 130 0.81 11.11 -22.72
C VAL A 130 -0.03 12.16 -22.01
N LEU A 131 0.28 12.49 -20.76
CA LEU A 131 -0.41 13.55 -20.03
C LEU A 131 0.12 14.93 -20.45
N ARG A 132 -0.71 15.70 -21.15
CA ARG A 132 -0.41 17.06 -21.65
C ARG A 132 -1.56 17.99 -21.31
N PRO A 133 -1.33 19.31 -21.27
CA PRO A 133 -2.43 20.27 -21.13
C PRO A 133 -3.53 20.03 -22.17
N GLY A 134 -4.78 19.94 -21.68
CA GLY A 134 -5.96 19.67 -22.51
C GLY A 134 -6.23 18.19 -22.80
N THR A 135 -5.36 17.23 -22.39
CA THR A 135 -5.64 15.80 -22.48
C THR A 135 -6.88 15.46 -21.66
N ARG A 136 -7.87 14.80 -22.25
CA ARG A 136 -9.04 14.27 -21.56
C ARG A 136 -8.67 12.92 -20.95
N LEU A 137 -8.43 12.93 -19.65
CA LEU A 137 -8.08 11.75 -18.87
C LEU A 137 -9.30 11.21 -18.14
N VAL A 138 -9.63 9.94 -18.38
CA VAL A 138 -10.62 9.21 -17.58
C VAL A 138 -9.89 8.27 -16.62
N LEU A 139 -10.14 8.45 -15.32
CA LEU A 139 -9.66 7.57 -14.25
C LEU A 139 -10.80 6.66 -13.80
N ILE A 140 -10.57 5.35 -13.79
CA ILE A 140 -11.54 4.36 -13.33
C ILE A 140 -11.11 3.89 -11.93
N GLY A 141 -11.90 4.27 -10.92
CA GLY A 141 -11.66 4.06 -9.50
C GLY A 141 -11.24 5.35 -8.77
N ALA A 142 -12.00 5.72 -7.74
CA ALA A 142 -11.73 6.84 -6.83
C ALA A 142 -11.03 6.38 -5.54
N GLY A 143 -10.14 5.38 -5.63
CA GLY A 143 -9.25 4.94 -4.54
C GLY A 143 -8.06 5.89 -4.33
N TRP A 144 -7.13 5.50 -3.45
CA TRP A 144 -5.94 6.31 -3.11
C TRP A 144 -5.12 6.71 -4.34
N ILE A 145 -4.76 5.74 -5.19
CA ILE A 145 -3.97 5.99 -6.40
C ILE A 145 -4.76 6.81 -7.43
N GLY A 146 -6.07 6.56 -7.57
CA GLY A 146 -6.94 7.35 -8.44
C GLY A 146 -6.94 8.83 -8.05
N ALA A 147 -7.09 9.14 -6.76
CA ALA A 147 -7.06 10.51 -6.25
C ALA A 147 -5.69 11.20 -6.44
N GLU A 148 -4.59 10.49 -6.18
CA GLU A 148 -3.23 11.00 -6.41
C GLU A 148 -2.96 11.25 -7.90
N THR A 149 -3.36 10.31 -8.77
CA THR A 149 -3.23 10.45 -10.22
C THR A 149 -4.08 11.60 -10.75
N ALA A 150 -5.32 11.74 -10.25
CA ALA A 150 -6.17 12.90 -10.58
C ALA A 150 -5.52 14.23 -10.17
N THR A 151 -4.92 14.25 -8.97
CA THR A 151 -4.18 15.42 -8.46
C THR A 151 -3.02 15.79 -9.37
N ALA A 152 -2.20 14.82 -9.76
CA ALA A 152 -1.06 15.05 -10.65
C ALA A 152 -1.50 15.48 -12.05
N ALA A 153 -2.49 14.80 -12.64
CA ALA A 153 -3.01 15.10 -13.95
C ALA A 153 -3.60 16.54 -14.04
N ARG A 154 -4.30 16.98 -12.98
CA ARG A 154 -4.79 18.37 -12.91
C ARG A 154 -3.64 19.40 -12.88
N LYS A 155 -2.57 19.10 -12.12
CA LYS A 155 -1.36 19.96 -12.10
C LYS A 155 -0.68 20.02 -13.47
N LEU A 156 -0.76 18.94 -14.26
CA LEU A 156 -0.27 18.89 -15.65
C LEU A 156 -1.22 19.57 -16.67
N GLY A 157 -2.37 20.07 -16.24
CA GLY A 157 -3.34 20.78 -17.10
C GLY A 157 -4.30 19.87 -17.86
N CYS A 158 -4.42 18.59 -17.49
CA CYS A 158 -5.39 17.67 -18.10
C CYS A 158 -6.83 18.00 -17.70
N GLU A 159 -7.79 17.64 -18.54
CA GLU A 159 -9.22 17.57 -18.20
C GLU A 159 -9.47 16.20 -17.59
N VAL A 160 -9.87 16.14 -16.31
CA VAL A 160 -9.93 14.88 -15.58
C VAL A 160 -11.35 14.54 -15.18
N THR A 161 -11.79 13.34 -15.59
CA THR A 161 -13.03 12.69 -15.12
C THR A 161 -12.65 11.44 -14.33
N VAL A 162 -13.18 11.30 -13.11
CA VAL A 162 -13.01 10.11 -12.27
C VAL A 162 -14.33 9.37 -12.19
N LEU A 163 -14.33 8.09 -12.52
CA LEU A 163 -15.47 7.17 -12.49
C LEU A 163 -15.33 6.23 -11.30
N GLU A 164 -16.31 6.21 -10.42
CA GLU A 164 -16.35 5.33 -9.26
C GLU A 164 -17.67 4.57 -9.24
N ALA A 165 -17.59 3.25 -9.16
CA ALA A 165 -18.78 2.39 -9.12
C ALA A 165 -19.56 2.49 -7.80
N ALA A 166 -18.87 2.82 -6.71
CA ALA A 166 -19.49 3.03 -5.41
C ALA A 166 -20.13 4.43 -5.27
N ALA A 167 -20.90 4.61 -4.20
CA ALA A 167 -21.60 5.86 -3.90
C ALA A 167 -20.71 6.96 -3.33
N ALA A 168 -19.45 6.65 -2.95
CA ALA A 168 -18.49 7.61 -2.40
C ALA A 168 -17.06 7.23 -2.82
N PRO A 169 -16.11 8.19 -2.88
CA PRO A 169 -14.71 7.86 -3.06
C PRO A 169 -14.20 7.08 -1.85
N LEU A 170 -13.15 6.27 -2.04
CA LEU A 170 -12.52 5.45 -0.98
C LEU A 170 -13.47 4.48 -0.25
N ALA A 171 -14.62 4.15 -0.83
CA ALA A 171 -15.69 3.36 -0.20
C ALA A 171 -15.24 1.98 0.30
N GLY A 172 -14.17 1.41 -0.27
CA GLY A 172 -13.60 0.14 0.19
C GLY A 172 -12.60 0.28 1.35
N ALA A 173 -12.23 1.52 1.70
CA ALA A 173 -11.18 1.79 2.68
C ALA A 173 -11.68 2.54 3.93
N LEU A 174 -12.66 3.41 3.78
CA LEU A 174 -13.18 4.27 4.84
C LEU A 174 -14.71 4.31 4.82
N PRO A 175 -15.36 4.57 5.97
CA PRO A 175 -16.81 4.79 6.04
C PRO A 175 -17.27 5.98 5.19
N ALA A 176 -18.47 5.87 4.61
CA ALA A 176 -19.05 6.88 3.72
C ALA A 176 -19.13 8.27 4.36
N GLU A 177 -19.50 8.35 5.66
CA GLU A 177 -19.59 9.62 6.39
C GLU A 177 -18.28 10.41 6.42
N LEU A 178 -17.11 9.73 6.27
CA LEU A 178 -15.81 10.39 6.14
C LEU A 178 -15.49 10.75 4.69
N THR A 179 -15.92 9.92 3.74
CA THR A 179 -15.49 10.03 2.35
C THR A 179 -16.44 10.86 1.47
N GLU A 180 -17.71 10.97 1.86
CA GLU A 180 -18.66 11.87 1.18
C GLU A 180 -18.16 13.34 1.17
N PRO A 181 -17.69 13.93 2.28
CA PRO A 181 -17.09 15.27 2.24
C PRO A 181 -15.84 15.37 1.39
N MET A 182 -15.09 14.28 1.24
CA MET A 182 -13.89 14.26 0.38
C MET A 182 -14.24 14.37 -1.11
N ALA A 183 -15.46 14.05 -1.53
CA ALA A 183 -15.92 14.24 -2.91
C ALA A 183 -15.85 15.71 -3.35
N ASP A 184 -16.01 16.64 -2.41
CA ASP A 184 -15.89 18.08 -2.71
C ASP A 184 -14.46 18.50 -3.07
N TRP A 185 -13.45 17.75 -2.65
CA TRP A 185 -12.05 18.04 -3.01
C TRP A 185 -11.80 17.87 -4.52
N TYR A 186 -12.43 16.86 -5.13
CA TYR A 186 -12.39 16.63 -6.57
C TYR A 186 -12.97 17.85 -7.32
N ARG A 187 -14.17 18.28 -6.93
CA ARG A 187 -14.84 19.43 -7.54
C ARG A 187 -14.03 20.72 -7.39
N ALA A 188 -13.50 20.97 -6.19
CA ALA A 188 -12.66 22.13 -5.90
C ALA A 188 -11.36 22.14 -6.73
N ALA A 189 -10.84 20.98 -7.08
CA ALA A 189 -9.68 20.83 -7.96
C ALA A 189 -10.03 20.84 -9.46
N GLY A 190 -11.30 21.02 -9.83
CA GLY A 190 -11.76 20.99 -11.22
C GLY A 190 -11.78 19.60 -11.84
N VAL A 191 -11.95 18.56 -11.00
CA VAL A 191 -12.12 17.17 -11.43
C VAL A 191 -13.60 16.83 -11.46
N GLU A 192 -14.08 16.26 -12.56
CA GLU A 192 -15.42 15.69 -12.65
C GLU A 192 -15.42 14.33 -11.96
N LEU A 193 -16.08 14.19 -10.81
CA LEU A 193 -16.26 12.93 -10.11
C LEU A 193 -17.67 12.39 -10.36
N ARG A 194 -17.75 11.21 -10.97
CA ARG A 194 -19.01 10.49 -11.20
C ARG A 194 -19.06 9.25 -10.30
N LEU A 195 -19.93 9.29 -9.31
CA LEU A 195 -20.21 8.20 -8.38
C LEU A 195 -21.36 7.33 -8.90
N GLY A 196 -21.39 6.03 -8.53
CA GLY A 196 -22.35 5.07 -9.05
C GLY A 196 -22.13 4.75 -10.52
N ALA A 197 -20.99 5.11 -11.10
CA ALA A 197 -20.65 5.00 -12.50
C ALA A 197 -19.91 3.69 -12.80
N ALA A 198 -20.63 2.60 -12.98
CA ALA A 198 -20.06 1.31 -13.34
C ALA A 198 -19.59 1.32 -14.81
N VAL A 199 -18.32 1.03 -15.04
CA VAL A 199 -17.73 0.95 -16.39
C VAL A 199 -18.03 -0.41 -17.01
N ALA A 200 -18.58 -0.40 -18.23
CA ALA A 200 -18.86 -1.59 -19.02
C ALA A 200 -17.71 -1.94 -20.00
N ALA A 201 -17.10 -0.92 -20.61
CA ALA A 201 -16.00 -1.11 -21.56
C ALA A 201 -15.11 0.12 -21.67
N VAL A 202 -13.85 -0.13 -22.04
CA VAL A 202 -12.92 0.91 -22.50
C VAL A 202 -12.74 0.70 -24.00
N GLU A 203 -13.05 1.74 -24.78
CA GLU A 203 -13.03 1.71 -26.23
C GLU A 203 -12.05 2.77 -26.77
N PRO A 204 -11.56 2.68 -28.00
CA PRO A 204 -10.72 3.72 -28.56
C PRO A 204 -11.42 5.08 -28.52
N GLY A 205 -10.87 6.04 -27.77
CA GLY A 205 -11.40 7.40 -27.65
C GLY A 205 -12.57 7.59 -26.68
N ALA A 206 -13.05 6.54 -26.00
CA ALA A 206 -14.18 6.65 -25.08
C ALA A 206 -14.18 5.57 -23.97
N VAL A 207 -14.85 5.88 -22.86
CA VAL A 207 -15.24 4.90 -21.84
C VAL A 207 -16.76 4.79 -21.83
N ARG A 208 -17.29 3.56 -21.94
CA ARG A 208 -18.72 3.30 -21.93
C ARG A 208 -19.15 2.77 -20.55
N LEU A 209 -20.16 3.41 -19.97
CA LEU A 209 -20.77 3.00 -18.71
C LEU A 209 -21.82 1.91 -18.93
N ALA A 210 -22.22 1.25 -17.83
CA ALA A 210 -23.23 0.19 -17.84
C ALA A 210 -24.63 0.69 -18.22
N ASP A 211 -24.94 1.98 -18.06
CA ASP A 211 -26.19 2.62 -18.48
C ASP A 211 -26.20 3.07 -19.95
N GLY A 212 -25.12 2.80 -20.69
CA GLY A 212 -24.95 3.18 -22.08
C GLY A 212 -24.33 4.58 -22.29
N THR A 213 -24.08 5.35 -21.26
CA THR A 213 -23.41 6.66 -21.36
C THR A 213 -21.99 6.47 -21.89
N GLU A 214 -21.59 7.30 -22.86
CA GLU A 214 -20.23 7.35 -23.38
C GLU A 214 -19.51 8.61 -22.86
N ILE A 215 -18.26 8.44 -22.44
CA ILE A 215 -17.39 9.50 -21.93
C ILE A 215 -16.16 9.54 -22.81
N ALA A 216 -15.98 10.63 -23.53
CA ALA A 216 -14.82 10.82 -24.40
C ALA A 216 -13.52 10.83 -23.58
N ALA A 217 -12.51 10.09 -24.02
CA ALA A 217 -11.25 9.92 -23.35
C ALA A 217 -10.09 9.85 -24.37
N ASP A 218 -9.07 10.67 -24.17
CA ASP A 218 -7.83 10.54 -24.94
C ASP A 218 -6.92 9.52 -24.26
N GLN A 219 -6.97 9.46 -22.91
CA GLN A 219 -6.25 8.49 -22.08
C GLN A 219 -7.16 7.93 -20.99
N VAL A 220 -6.94 6.67 -20.64
CA VAL A 220 -7.67 5.98 -19.57
C VAL A 220 -6.66 5.36 -18.62
N VAL A 221 -6.86 5.56 -17.31
CA VAL A 221 -6.10 4.88 -16.25
C VAL A 221 -7.06 4.03 -15.41
N VAL A 222 -6.67 2.80 -15.11
CA VAL A 222 -7.46 1.88 -14.27
C VAL A 222 -6.80 1.76 -12.90
N GLY A 223 -7.51 2.16 -11.84
CA GLY A 223 -7.06 2.14 -10.45
C GLY A 223 -8.10 1.50 -9.52
N ILE A 224 -8.52 0.27 -9.80
CA ILE A 224 -9.60 -0.45 -9.09
C ILE A 224 -9.13 -1.40 -8.00
N GLY A 225 -7.89 -1.24 -7.54
CA GLY A 225 -7.31 -2.04 -6.48
C GLY A 225 -6.17 -2.94 -6.92
N ALA A 226 -5.68 -3.74 -5.99
CA ALA A 226 -4.56 -4.66 -6.17
C ALA A 226 -4.83 -6.00 -5.50
N ARG A 227 -4.12 -7.05 -5.95
CA ARG A 227 -4.11 -8.38 -5.33
C ARG A 227 -2.68 -8.85 -5.11
N PRO A 228 -2.43 -9.69 -4.09
CA PRO A 228 -1.13 -10.29 -3.88
C PRO A 228 -0.59 -10.98 -5.13
N GLU A 229 0.70 -10.77 -5.43
CA GLU A 229 1.37 -11.40 -6.58
C GLU A 229 1.99 -12.73 -6.15
N THR A 230 1.15 -13.72 -6.04
CA THR A 230 1.46 -15.06 -5.48
C THR A 230 1.06 -16.20 -6.40
N GLY A 231 0.61 -15.89 -7.62
CA GLY A 231 0.17 -16.90 -8.60
C GLY A 231 1.25 -17.95 -8.92
N TRP A 232 2.52 -17.55 -8.87
CA TRP A 232 3.67 -18.42 -9.10
C TRP A 232 3.89 -19.49 -8.01
N LEU A 233 3.22 -19.33 -6.84
CA LEU A 233 3.28 -20.30 -5.74
C LEU A 233 2.31 -21.47 -5.91
N ALA A 234 1.53 -21.52 -7.00
CA ALA A 234 0.61 -22.62 -7.25
C ALA A 234 1.34 -23.97 -7.24
N GLY A 235 0.85 -24.92 -6.44
CA GLY A 235 1.45 -26.25 -6.30
C GLY A 235 2.70 -26.32 -5.42
N SER A 236 3.18 -25.25 -4.85
CA SER A 236 4.39 -25.20 -4.00
C SER A 236 4.20 -25.78 -2.58
N GLY A 237 2.97 -25.90 -2.11
CA GLY A 237 2.66 -26.23 -0.71
C GLY A 237 2.61 -25.02 0.23
N ILE A 238 2.88 -23.81 -0.25
CA ILE A 238 2.65 -22.57 0.50
C ILE A 238 1.14 -22.37 0.68
N ALA A 239 0.71 -22.17 1.92
CA ALA A 239 -0.68 -21.89 2.24
C ALA A 239 -1.02 -20.43 1.91
N LEU A 240 -2.11 -20.23 1.15
CA LEU A 240 -2.66 -18.92 0.79
C LEU A 240 -4.04 -18.73 1.42
N ASP A 241 -4.42 -17.49 1.71
CA ASP A 241 -5.80 -17.15 2.09
C ASP A 241 -6.71 -16.97 0.86
N ALA A 242 -7.98 -16.67 1.09
CA ALA A 242 -8.98 -16.49 0.02
C ALA A 242 -8.68 -15.31 -0.91
N THR A 243 -7.86 -14.36 -0.49
CA THR A 243 -7.43 -13.21 -1.32
C THR A 243 -6.20 -13.51 -2.14
N GLY A 244 -5.53 -14.65 -1.87
CA GLY A 244 -4.28 -15.06 -2.46
C GLY A 244 -3.05 -14.60 -1.66
N ALA A 245 -3.21 -14.01 -0.47
CA ALA A 245 -2.08 -13.63 0.37
C ALA A 245 -1.45 -14.86 1.04
N VAL A 246 -0.13 -14.85 1.19
CA VAL A 246 0.62 -15.91 1.87
C VAL A 246 0.27 -15.93 3.35
N LEU A 247 -0.23 -17.05 3.85
CA LEU A 247 -0.50 -17.25 5.27
C LEU A 247 0.83 -17.39 6.03
N ALA A 248 1.14 -16.38 6.83
CA ALA A 248 2.30 -16.37 7.72
C ALA A 248 1.88 -16.46 9.20
N ASP A 249 2.79 -16.89 10.06
CA ASP A 249 2.62 -16.81 11.51
C ASP A 249 2.89 -15.39 12.05
N ASP A 250 2.86 -15.23 13.38
CA ASP A 250 3.16 -13.95 14.04
C ASP A 250 4.63 -13.51 13.94
N ARG A 251 5.48 -14.31 13.29
CA ARG A 251 6.89 -14.03 12.98
C ARG A 251 7.17 -13.97 11.50
N LEU A 252 6.11 -13.91 10.69
CA LEU A 252 6.17 -13.87 9.23
C LEU A 252 6.74 -15.15 8.58
N ARG A 253 6.72 -16.30 9.28
CA ARG A 253 7.08 -17.60 8.73
C ARG A 253 5.88 -18.21 8.01
N THR A 254 6.13 -18.88 6.90
CA THR A 254 5.09 -19.55 6.12
C THR A 254 4.86 -20.99 6.56
N SER A 255 3.97 -21.71 5.86
CA SER A 255 3.74 -23.15 6.08
C SER A 255 4.95 -24.02 5.73
N LEU A 256 5.93 -23.53 4.98
CA LEU A 256 7.15 -24.26 4.64
C LEU A 256 8.32 -23.81 5.51
N PRO A 257 9.07 -24.77 6.12
CA PRO A 257 10.27 -24.44 6.88
C PRO A 257 11.30 -23.67 6.02
N GLY A 258 11.93 -22.65 6.61
CA GLY A 258 12.93 -21.85 5.92
C GLY A 258 12.35 -20.84 4.92
N VAL A 259 11.02 -20.68 4.88
CA VAL A 259 10.34 -19.73 3.98
C VAL A 259 9.53 -18.70 4.77
N TRP A 260 9.76 -17.43 4.48
CA TRP A 260 9.08 -16.26 5.08
C TRP A 260 8.29 -15.49 4.04
N ALA A 261 7.35 -14.64 4.50
CA ALA A 261 6.62 -13.70 3.64
C ALA A 261 6.65 -12.29 4.24
N ALA A 262 6.83 -11.28 3.38
CA ALA A 262 6.89 -9.86 3.78
C ALA A 262 6.18 -8.96 2.78
N GLY A 263 5.72 -7.79 3.23
CA GLY A 263 5.06 -6.79 2.40
C GLY A 263 3.65 -7.16 1.97
N ASP A 264 3.18 -6.55 0.88
CA ASP A 264 1.78 -6.59 0.43
C ASP A 264 1.23 -8.00 0.17
N CYS A 265 2.09 -8.99 -0.05
CA CYS A 265 1.68 -10.38 -0.29
C CYS A 265 1.51 -11.21 1.00
N ALA A 266 1.85 -10.69 2.18
CA ALA A 266 1.81 -11.41 3.43
C ALA A 266 0.50 -11.15 4.20
N SER A 267 -0.08 -12.22 4.76
CA SER A 267 -1.19 -12.19 5.69
C SER A 267 -0.72 -12.78 7.02
N TYR A 268 -0.87 -12.05 8.12
CA TYR A 268 -0.35 -12.42 9.44
C TYR A 268 -1.36 -12.14 10.56
N PRO A 269 -1.33 -12.89 11.68
CA PRO A 269 -2.21 -12.63 12.81
C PRO A 269 -1.75 -11.38 13.57
N SER A 270 -2.70 -10.50 13.87
CA SER A 270 -2.49 -9.34 14.75
C SER A 270 -3.19 -9.59 16.09
N ALA A 271 -2.41 -9.69 17.16
CA ALA A 271 -2.95 -9.78 18.51
C ALA A 271 -3.62 -8.48 18.92
N ARG A 272 -3.12 -7.34 18.43
CA ARG A 272 -3.64 -5.99 18.66
C ARG A 272 -5.09 -5.84 18.17
N PHE A 273 -5.40 -6.40 17.00
CA PHE A 273 -6.73 -6.27 16.39
C PHE A 273 -7.57 -7.55 16.54
N GLY A 274 -7.01 -8.63 17.07
CA GLY A 274 -7.70 -9.90 17.29
C GLY A 274 -8.08 -10.65 16.01
N GLU A 275 -7.45 -10.32 14.90
CA GLU A 275 -7.74 -10.91 13.59
C GLU A 275 -6.48 -11.08 12.73
N ARG A 276 -6.59 -11.82 11.66
CA ARG A 276 -5.57 -11.89 10.62
C ARG A 276 -5.71 -10.70 9.68
N ILE A 277 -4.60 -10.03 9.36
CA ILE A 277 -4.59 -8.85 8.52
C ILE A 277 -3.61 -8.99 7.34
N THR A 278 -3.95 -8.33 6.25
CA THR A 278 -3.08 -8.05 5.10
C THR A 278 -2.99 -6.55 4.94
N VAL A 279 -1.78 -6.01 4.90
CA VAL A 279 -1.54 -4.56 4.83
C VAL A 279 -0.73 -4.28 3.57
N GLN A 280 -1.31 -3.50 2.64
CA GLN A 280 -0.69 -3.16 1.35
C GLN A 280 -0.20 -1.71 1.36
N HIS A 281 0.75 -1.40 2.26
CA HIS A 281 1.26 -0.05 2.48
C HIS A 281 2.78 -0.05 2.63
N TRP A 282 3.38 1.06 2.25
CA TRP A 282 4.83 1.27 2.26
C TRP A 282 5.48 1.01 3.63
N ASP A 283 4.89 1.54 4.71
CA ASP A 283 5.40 1.39 6.09
C ASP A 283 5.41 -0.10 6.52
N HIS A 284 4.36 -0.85 6.17
CA HIS A 284 4.32 -2.29 6.39
C HIS A 284 5.38 -3.05 5.59
N ALA A 285 5.56 -2.71 4.32
CA ALA A 285 6.58 -3.35 3.48
C ALA A 285 7.98 -3.14 4.07
N LEU A 286 8.30 -1.92 4.50
CA LEU A 286 9.56 -1.60 5.16
C LEU A 286 9.74 -2.39 6.47
N GLN A 287 8.74 -2.34 7.36
CA GLN A 287 8.84 -2.95 8.68
C GLN A 287 8.86 -4.49 8.62
N SER A 288 8.03 -5.10 7.76
CA SER A 288 7.97 -6.56 7.61
C SER A 288 9.25 -7.13 7.01
N GLY A 289 9.87 -6.45 6.03
CA GLY A 289 11.17 -6.83 5.50
C GLY A 289 12.25 -6.86 6.58
N ARG A 290 12.31 -5.83 7.40
CA ARG A 290 13.24 -5.75 8.56
C ARG A 290 12.95 -6.81 9.62
N ALA A 291 11.68 -7.10 9.88
CA ALA A 291 11.27 -8.13 10.84
C ALA A 291 11.69 -9.52 10.38
N VAL A 292 11.51 -9.85 9.11
CA VAL A 292 12.00 -11.11 8.53
C VAL A 292 13.51 -11.23 8.65
N ALA A 293 14.25 -10.17 8.33
CA ALA A 293 15.71 -10.16 8.50
C ALA A 293 16.12 -10.38 9.97
N ALA A 294 15.43 -9.77 10.92
CA ALA A 294 15.67 -9.98 12.35
C ALA A 294 15.41 -11.44 12.76
N GLY A 295 14.34 -12.05 12.25
CA GLY A 295 14.04 -13.47 12.48
C GLY A 295 15.12 -14.40 11.94
N LEU A 296 15.61 -14.16 10.71
CA LEU A 296 16.72 -14.89 10.10
C LEU A 296 18.03 -14.74 10.91
N LEU A 297 18.24 -13.59 11.54
CA LEU A 297 19.37 -13.33 12.44
C LEU A 297 19.19 -13.90 13.86
N GLY A 298 18.12 -14.68 14.10
CA GLY A 298 17.84 -15.29 15.40
C GLY A 298 17.20 -14.33 16.42
N ARG A 299 16.75 -13.13 16.01
CA ARG A 299 16.02 -12.17 16.84
C ARG A 299 14.51 -12.39 16.67
N ASP A 300 14.02 -13.46 17.25
CA ASP A 300 12.67 -13.98 17.01
C ASP A 300 11.62 -13.30 17.88
N ALA A 301 11.05 -12.20 17.40
CA ALA A 301 10.00 -11.43 18.07
C ALA A 301 8.70 -11.43 17.23
N PRO A 302 7.51 -11.41 17.88
CA PRO A 302 6.24 -11.23 17.19
C PRO A 302 6.20 -9.91 16.41
N TYR A 303 5.62 -9.98 15.22
CA TYR A 303 5.42 -8.85 14.32
C TYR A 303 3.97 -8.37 14.40
N ASP A 304 3.73 -7.25 15.08
CA ASP A 304 2.38 -6.66 15.22
C ASP A 304 2.44 -5.12 15.35
N PRO A 305 3.00 -4.41 14.34
CA PRO A 305 3.07 -2.97 14.37
C PRO A 305 1.69 -2.35 14.15
N VAL A 306 1.53 -1.09 14.53
CA VAL A 306 0.37 -0.29 14.16
C VAL A 306 0.48 0.04 12.66
N PRO A 307 -0.41 -0.45 11.80
CA PRO A 307 -0.40 -0.12 10.37
C PRO A 307 -0.48 1.39 10.16
N TYR A 308 0.24 1.87 9.15
CA TYR A 308 0.25 3.29 8.81
C TYR A 308 0.38 3.47 7.29
N PHE A 309 -0.34 4.47 6.75
CA PHE A 309 -0.14 4.96 5.40
C PHE A 309 -0.47 6.45 5.28
N TRP A 310 -0.10 7.02 4.14
CA TRP A 310 -0.46 8.38 3.77
C TRP A 310 -0.82 8.47 2.29
N SER A 311 -1.55 9.53 1.95
CA SER A 311 -1.85 9.90 0.57
C SER A 311 -1.95 11.41 0.44
N GLU A 312 -1.40 11.95 -0.64
CA GLU A 312 -1.53 13.37 -0.99
C GLU A 312 -2.62 13.54 -2.03
N GLN A 313 -3.69 14.23 -1.67
CA GLN A 313 -4.86 14.39 -2.52
C GLN A 313 -5.29 15.85 -2.55
N PHE A 314 -5.29 16.45 -3.74
CA PHE A 314 -5.81 17.82 -3.97
C PHE A 314 -5.26 18.85 -2.98
N GLY A 315 -3.96 18.77 -2.70
CA GLY A 315 -3.26 19.66 -1.78
C GLY A 315 -3.45 19.37 -0.29
N ARG A 316 -3.99 18.21 0.06
CA ARG A 316 -4.17 17.74 1.44
C ARG A 316 -3.34 16.49 1.72
N MET A 317 -2.74 16.43 2.90
CA MET A 317 -2.07 15.24 3.42
C MET A 317 -3.08 14.43 4.23
N VAL A 318 -3.51 13.30 3.69
CA VAL A 318 -4.36 12.33 4.36
C VAL A 318 -3.48 11.23 4.96
N GLN A 319 -3.58 11.04 6.28
CA GLN A 319 -2.79 10.04 6.99
C GLN A 319 -3.72 9.15 7.83
N TYR A 320 -3.44 7.85 7.84
CA TYR A 320 -4.23 6.89 8.59
C TYR A 320 -3.32 5.94 9.36
N ALA A 321 -3.66 5.66 10.62
CA ALA A 321 -2.97 4.65 11.41
C ALA A 321 -3.96 3.78 12.16
N GLY A 322 -3.59 2.52 12.36
CA GLY A 322 -4.43 1.53 13.04
C GLY A 322 -5.34 0.76 12.09
N ARG A 323 -6.42 0.21 12.64
CA ARG A 323 -7.43 -0.53 11.90
C ARG A 323 -8.77 -0.43 12.60
N HIS A 324 -9.75 0.17 11.95
CA HIS A 324 -11.11 0.23 12.44
C HIS A 324 -11.93 -1.00 11.98
N ALA A 325 -12.97 -1.31 12.73
CA ALA A 325 -14.00 -2.27 12.36
C ALA A 325 -15.36 -1.59 12.28
N ALA A 326 -16.32 -2.23 11.62
CA ALA A 326 -17.68 -1.67 11.44
C ALA A 326 -18.42 -1.35 12.75
N GLY A 327 -18.05 -2.00 13.86
CA GLY A 327 -18.65 -1.74 15.19
C GLY A 327 -17.93 -0.68 16.03
N ASP A 328 -16.80 -0.13 15.54
CA ASP A 328 -16.04 0.88 16.28
C ASP A 328 -16.79 2.22 16.24
N ARG A 329 -16.82 2.91 17.38
CA ARG A 329 -17.44 4.23 17.47
C ARG A 329 -16.55 5.26 16.79
N LEU A 330 -17.06 5.91 15.74
CA LEU A 330 -16.39 7.05 15.12
C LEU A 330 -16.55 8.31 15.98
N LEU A 331 -15.46 9.04 16.15
CA LEU A 331 -15.37 10.29 16.87
C LEU A 331 -14.70 11.34 15.99
N TRP A 332 -15.42 12.39 15.67
CA TRP A 332 -14.89 13.54 14.95
C TRP A 332 -14.08 14.46 15.87
N ARG A 333 -13.04 15.04 15.30
CA ARG A 333 -12.16 16.01 15.94
C ARG A 333 -11.90 17.15 14.96
N GLY A 334 -12.61 18.26 15.13
CA GLY A 334 -12.82 19.31 14.13
C GLY A 334 -13.92 18.94 13.15
N SER A 335 -13.99 19.62 12.01
CA SER A 335 -15.04 19.47 11.00
C SER A 335 -14.45 19.14 9.63
N PRO A 336 -15.04 18.22 8.84
CA PRO A 336 -14.61 17.94 7.46
C PRO A 336 -14.81 19.15 6.51
N ALA A 337 -15.59 20.15 6.92
CA ALA A 337 -15.72 21.42 6.20
C ALA A 337 -14.48 22.33 6.38
N GLU A 338 -13.64 22.06 7.38
CA GLU A 338 -12.43 22.81 7.64
C GLU A 338 -11.26 22.28 6.79
N ALA A 339 -10.20 23.07 6.68
CA ALA A 339 -8.99 22.69 5.96
C ALA A 339 -8.26 21.51 6.62
N SER A 340 -8.33 21.41 7.95
CA SER A 340 -7.65 20.37 8.72
C SER A 340 -8.55 19.80 9.83
N TRP A 341 -8.63 18.49 9.89
CA TRP A 341 -9.45 17.75 10.85
C TRP A 341 -8.91 16.34 11.07
N SER A 342 -9.42 15.66 12.08
CA SER A 342 -9.14 14.25 12.29
C SER A 342 -10.36 13.48 12.77
N ALA A 343 -10.30 12.15 12.66
CA ALA A 343 -11.30 11.24 13.15
C ALA A 343 -10.64 10.08 13.88
N LEU A 344 -11.24 9.61 14.95
CA LEU A 344 -10.78 8.48 15.74
C LEU A 344 -11.84 7.40 15.75
N TRP A 345 -11.41 6.15 15.78
CA TRP A 345 -12.28 5.01 16.06
C TRP A 345 -11.99 4.47 17.45
N LEU A 346 -13.05 4.23 18.20
CA LEU A 346 -12.98 3.73 19.57
C LEU A 346 -13.68 2.39 19.69
N ARG A 347 -13.00 1.40 20.28
CA ARG A 347 -13.58 0.13 20.73
C ARG A 347 -13.33 -0.01 22.22
N ASP A 348 -14.40 -0.18 23.01
CA ASP A 348 -14.33 -0.28 24.47
C ASP A 348 -13.54 0.89 25.11
N GLY A 349 -13.68 2.07 24.54
CA GLY A 349 -12.97 3.29 24.95
C GLY A 349 -11.53 3.42 24.49
N ALA A 350 -10.91 2.37 23.97
CA ALA A 350 -9.54 2.43 23.41
C ALA A 350 -9.56 2.89 21.95
N VAL A 351 -8.53 3.65 21.56
CA VAL A 351 -8.35 4.07 20.16
C VAL A 351 -7.88 2.89 19.34
N THR A 352 -8.61 2.54 18.27
CA THR A 352 -8.25 1.47 17.31
C THR A 352 -7.70 2.00 16.01
N ALA A 353 -8.15 3.19 15.58
CA ALA A 353 -7.64 3.85 14.39
C ALA A 353 -7.74 5.37 14.51
N VAL A 354 -6.94 6.07 13.72
CA VAL A 354 -6.95 7.52 13.53
C VAL A 354 -6.79 7.86 12.06
N LEU A 355 -7.66 8.73 11.54
CA LEU A 355 -7.50 9.43 10.28
C LEU A 355 -7.19 10.89 10.57
N ALA A 356 -6.21 11.45 9.88
CA ALA A 356 -5.84 12.86 10.01
C ALA A 356 -5.69 13.50 8.62
N VAL A 357 -6.36 14.62 8.42
CA VAL A 357 -6.22 15.48 7.25
C VAL A 357 -5.50 16.74 7.71
N ASP A 358 -4.25 16.92 7.27
CA ASP A 358 -3.37 18.03 7.67
C ASP A 358 -3.25 18.24 9.21
N ARG A 359 -3.36 17.14 9.97
CA ARG A 359 -3.25 17.10 11.44
C ARG A 359 -2.18 16.12 11.92
N PRO A 360 -0.89 16.33 11.58
CA PRO A 360 0.18 15.38 11.88
C PRO A 360 0.41 15.13 13.37
N ARG A 361 0.06 16.11 14.25
CA ARG A 361 0.13 15.93 15.71
C ARG A 361 -0.92 14.95 16.20
N ASP A 362 -2.13 15.01 15.68
CA ASP A 362 -3.22 14.11 16.06
C ASP A 362 -2.90 12.68 15.59
N LEU A 363 -2.35 12.54 14.38
CA LEU A 363 -1.86 11.25 13.89
C LEU A 363 -0.80 10.64 14.82
N ALA A 364 0.26 11.41 15.14
CA ALA A 364 1.35 10.90 15.95
C ALA A 364 0.90 10.50 17.36
N GLN A 365 0.01 11.29 17.97
CA GLN A 365 -0.55 10.99 19.30
C GLN A 365 -1.54 9.82 19.23
N GLY A 366 -2.41 9.77 18.21
CA GLY A 366 -3.35 8.67 17.98
C GLY A 366 -2.63 7.35 17.77
N ARG A 367 -1.58 7.32 16.92
CA ARG A 367 -0.74 6.13 16.70
C ARG A 367 -0.14 5.60 18.01
N ARG A 368 0.31 6.50 18.90
CA ARG A 368 0.84 6.12 20.22
C ARG A 368 -0.26 5.56 21.13
N LEU A 369 -1.47 6.13 21.11
CA LEU A 369 -2.60 5.61 21.88
C LEU A 369 -3.01 4.22 21.43
N ILE A 370 -3.01 3.96 20.10
CA ILE A 370 -3.27 2.64 19.52
C ILE A 370 -2.19 1.66 19.98
N ASP A 371 -0.92 2.05 19.87
CA ASP A 371 0.21 1.20 20.24
C ASP A 371 0.17 0.79 21.72
N GLN A 372 -0.25 1.70 22.60
CA GLN A 372 -0.37 1.48 24.03
C GLN A 372 -1.72 0.89 24.47
N ALA A 373 -2.67 0.66 23.55
CA ALA A 373 -4.04 0.24 23.83
C ALA A 373 -4.73 1.12 24.90
N ARG A 374 -4.53 2.45 24.82
CA ARG A 374 -5.01 3.39 25.85
C ARG A 374 -6.45 3.81 25.60
N ALA A 375 -7.25 3.72 26.64
CA ALA A 375 -8.58 4.31 26.65
C ALA A 375 -8.50 5.84 26.76
N VAL A 376 -9.46 6.52 26.13
CA VAL A 376 -9.56 7.98 26.15
C VAL A 376 -10.94 8.41 26.66
N ASP A 377 -11.00 9.59 27.24
CA ASP A 377 -12.27 10.29 27.45
C ASP A 377 -12.78 10.81 26.09
N PRO A 378 -13.93 10.33 25.60
CA PRO A 378 -14.41 10.71 24.28
C PRO A 378 -14.71 12.20 24.12
N ALA A 379 -15.11 12.91 25.19
CA ALA A 379 -15.39 14.34 25.12
C ALA A 379 -14.08 15.14 24.96
N LEU A 380 -13.05 14.80 25.73
CA LEU A 380 -11.73 15.42 25.60
C LEU A 380 -11.05 15.04 24.26
N ALA A 381 -11.24 13.80 23.81
CA ALA A 381 -10.68 13.35 22.54
C ALA A 381 -11.35 13.99 21.32
N ALA A 382 -12.61 14.38 21.41
CA ALA A 382 -13.32 15.10 20.35
C ALA A 382 -12.93 16.58 20.23
N ASP A 383 -12.44 17.19 21.30
CA ASP A 383 -12.07 18.60 21.33
C ASP A 383 -10.74 18.84 20.59
N PRO A 384 -10.73 19.55 19.44
CA PRO A 384 -9.50 19.78 18.66
C PRO A 384 -8.47 20.66 19.38
N GLU A 385 -8.85 21.39 20.41
CA GLU A 385 -7.95 22.23 21.20
C GLU A 385 -7.23 21.43 22.32
N VAL A 386 -7.79 20.28 22.73
CA VAL A 386 -7.19 19.40 23.74
C VAL A 386 -6.22 18.44 23.06
N PRO A 387 -4.91 18.41 23.40
CA PRO A 387 -4.00 17.41 22.86
C PRO A 387 -4.48 15.98 23.15
N LEU A 388 -4.49 15.08 22.17
CA LEU A 388 -4.99 13.69 22.34
C LEU A 388 -4.27 12.93 23.47
N LYS A 389 -2.99 13.21 23.70
CA LYS A 389 -2.24 12.65 24.86
C LYS A 389 -2.84 13.03 26.22
N SER A 390 -3.56 14.15 26.29
CA SER A 390 -4.22 14.64 27.50
C SER A 390 -5.64 14.10 27.67
N ALA A 391 -6.21 13.50 26.62
CA ALA A 391 -7.51 12.86 26.64
C ALA A 391 -7.48 11.42 27.22
N VAL A 392 -6.33 10.94 27.68
CA VAL A 392 -6.21 9.60 28.28
C VAL A 392 -7.05 9.56 29.56
N GLY A 393 -8.08 8.72 29.56
CA GLY A 393 -8.92 8.46 30.72
C GLY A 393 -8.10 7.77 31.84
N ALA A 394 -8.50 7.95 33.08
CA ALA A 394 -8.04 7.09 34.15
C ALA A 394 -8.35 5.65 33.76
N SER A 395 -7.35 4.75 33.76
CA SER A 395 -7.56 3.33 33.51
C SER A 395 -8.71 2.87 34.40
N ALA A 396 -9.79 2.34 33.81
CA ALA A 396 -10.74 1.57 34.59
C ALA A 396 -9.97 0.36 35.15
N ALA A 397 -9.41 0.55 36.32
CA ALA A 397 -8.88 -0.53 37.11
C ALA A 397 -10.12 -1.27 37.65
N GLY A 398 -10.35 -2.47 37.19
CA GLY A 398 -11.38 -3.38 37.60
C GLY A 398 -11.10 -4.76 37.04
#